data_293a91c13cd53d0e126fed92ea1b8f50
#
_entry.id   293a91c13cd53d0e126fed92ea1b8f50
#
_cell.length_a   1.000
_cell.length_b   1.000
_cell.length_c   1.000
_cell.angle_alpha   90.00
_cell.angle_beta   90.00
_cell.angle_gamma   90.00
#
_symmetry.space_group_name_H-M   'P 1'
#
loop_
_entity.id
_entity.type
_entity.pdbx_description
1 polymer ?
#
loop_
_entity_poly.entity_id
_entity_poly.type
_entity_poly.pdbx_seq_one_letter_code
_entity_poly.pdbx_strand_id
1 'polypeptide(L)'
;MMERASVHPCATRCFRTASIAFFLISTFSVQAQKFIGTRLEYLPEDSNLELLEVETVATSDQWVAFDQLVPNLGMGAGVEWMRLTLDPMTENGKLIEIQNAGIDDLTCFMVCDGKIIANYPGGVMNAPSEGHQFGTYPSFPVPLVECDELHALFRMHSNKPMIIPLRISGPRKVLEDAHQRDVLFALYAGVMLVMLLYNLFLFLSIGDRSYLEYVLFIFAIGGTQLVLNGYAPIFGIDRWPWLNWRLTHLFGVFSGITTIVFVQNFLRLSRYVPWLNKLLNGYFILYLLALGLALIGRLEWSYQLINFCAAAIFFFIPGT
;
A
#
# COMPACT_ATOMS: atom_id res chain seq x y z
N MET A 1 -22.92 8.76 48.58
CA MET A 1 -23.78 8.06 47.64
C MET A 1 -23.22 8.37 46.27
N MET A 2 -22.37 7.48 45.74
CA MET A 2 -21.70 7.68 44.45
C MET A 2 -22.53 6.93 43.40
N GLU A 3 -23.22 7.70 42.57
CA GLU A 3 -23.97 7.17 41.42
C GLU A 3 -22.98 6.73 40.34
N ARG A 4 -22.90 5.41 40.11
CA ARG A 4 -22.13 4.85 39.01
C ARG A 4 -22.82 5.21 37.69
N ALA A 5 -22.26 6.18 36.97
CA ALA A 5 -22.66 6.45 35.60
C ALA A 5 -22.37 5.22 34.76
N SER A 6 -23.41 4.48 34.40
CA SER A 6 -23.34 3.36 33.47
C SER A 6 -22.96 3.93 32.07
N VAL A 7 -21.79 3.58 31.59
CA VAL A 7 -21.41 3.82 30.19
C VAL A 7 -22.41 3.06 29.32
N HIS A 8 -23.16 3.77 28.48
CA HIS A 8 -24.19 3.20 27.64
C HIS A 8 -23.61 2.06 26.74
N PRO A 9 -24.17 0.85 26.80
CA PRO A 9 -23.68 -0.32 26.01
C PRO A 9 -23.81 -0.11 24.49
N CYS A 10 -24.45 0.97 24.06
CA CYS A 10 -24.62 1.31 22.66
C CYS A 10 -23.31 1.87 22.02
N ALA A 11 -22.51 2.66 22.78
CA ALA A 11 -21.27 3.23 22.27
C ALA A 11 -20.18 2.20 22.00
N THR A 12 -20.08 1.18 22.89
CA THR A 12 -19.12 0.07 22.72
C THR A 12 -19.50 -0.88 21.58
N ARG A 13 -20.79 -1.08 21.31
CA ARG A 13 -21.25 -1.86 20.16
C ARG A 13 -21.04 -1.15 18.84
N CYS A 14 -21.30 0.16 18.74
CA CYS A 14 -21.01 0.95 17.54
C CYS A 14 -19.53 0.98 17.21
N PHE A 15 -18.66 1.11 18.21
CA PHE A 15 -17.21 1.12 18.00
C PHE A 15 -16.69 -0.26 17.55
N ARG A 16 -17.20 -1.38 18.11
CA ARG A 16 -16.88 -2.73 17.68
C ARG A 16 -17.30 -2.99 16.24
N THR A 17 -18.50 -2.59 15.83
CA THR A 17 -18.96 -2.78 14.45
C THR A 17 -18.20 -1.91 13.46
N ALA A 18 -17.83 -0.69 13.81
CA ALA A 18 -16.99 0.18 12.98
C ALA A 18 -15.55 -0.36 12.83
N SER A 19 -14.95 -0.87 13.90
CA SER A 19 -13.61 -1.49 13.86
C SER A 19 -13.60 -2.79 13.06
N ILE A 20 -14.63 -3.63 13.19
CA ILE A 20 -14.77 -4.87 12.41
C ILE A 20 -15.02 -4.56 10.94
N ALA A 21 -15.83 -3.56 10.61
CA ALA A 21 -16.04 -3.12 9.23
C ALA A 21 -14.76 -2.54 8.62
N PHE A 22 -13.97 -1.79 9.38
CA PHE A 22 -12.68 -1.27 8.93
C PHE A 22 -11.68 -2.42 8.66
N PHE A 23 -11.65 -3.44 9.52
CA PHE A 23 -10.78 -4.60 9.33
C PHE A 23 -11.23 -5.48 8.16
N LEU A 24 -12.53 -5.64 7.94
CA LEU A 24 -13.09 -6.41 6.81
C LEU A 24 -12.84 -5.71 5.46
N ILE A 25 -12.77 -4.38 5.42
CA ILE A 25 -12.44 -3.61 4.20
C ILE A 25 -10.95 -3.71 3.88
N SER A 26 -10.07 -3.83 4.88
CA SER A 26 -8.62 -4.00 4.67
C SER A 26 -8.23 -5.45 4.30
N THR A 27 -9.11 -6.43 4.55
CA THR A 27 -8.91 -7.85 4.18
C THR A 27 -9.60 -8.22 2.87
N PHE A 28 -9.72 -7.31 1.90
CA PHE A 28 -10.04 -7.73 0.54
C PHE A 28 -8.93 -8.69 0.09
N SER A 29 -9.26 -9.96 0.21
CA SER A 29 -8.38 -11.09 -0.09
C SER A 29 -7.84 -10.92 -1.49
N VAL A 30 -6.54 -10.69 -1.59
CA VAL A 30 -5.81 -10.93 -2.82
C VAL A 30 -6.05 -12.42 -3.13
N GLN A 31 -6.98 -12.71 -4.01
CA GLN A 31 -7.09 -14.05 -4.58
C GLN A 31 -5.89 -14.24 -5.49
N ALA A 32 -4.79 -14.76 -4.92
CA ALA A 32 -3.66 -15.23 -5.68
C ALA A 32 -4.19 -16.32 -6.63
N GLN A 33 -4.34 -15.97 -7.90
CA GLN A 33 -4.65 -16.95 -8.91
C GLN A 33 -3.45 -17.89 -9.06
N LYS A 34 -3.73 -19.20 -9.04
CA LYS A 34 -2.74 -20.26 -9.16
C LYS A 34 -1.88 -20.01 -10.41
N PHE A 35 -0.58 -19.81 -10.22
CA PHE A 35 0.40 -19.79 -11.32
C PHE A 35 0.39 -21.15 -12.02
N ILE A 36 -0.19 -21.23 -13.20
CA ILE A 36 -0.19 -22.45 -14.02
C ILE A 36 0.93 -22.30 -15.06
N GLY A 37 2.01 -23.05 -14.89
CA GLY A 37 3.02 -23.28 -15.91
C GLY A 37 4.18 -22.29 -15.97
N THR A 38 4.27 -21.28 -15.08
CA THR A 38 5.38 -20.33 -15.06
C THR A 38 6.32 -20.59 -13.89
N ARG A 39 7.64 -20.44 -14.13
CA ARG A 39 8.67 -20.53 -13.10
C ARG A 39 9.04 -19.12 -12.62
N LEU A 40 8.89 -18.88 -11.33
CA LEU A 40 9.27 -17.64 -10.67
C LEU A 40 10.49 -17.86 -9.80
N GLU A 41 11.50 -17.00 -9.96
CA GLU A 41 12.79 -17.08 -9.28
C GLU A 41 13.23 -15.72 -8.79
N TYR A 42 14.10 -15.68 -7.80
CA TYR A 42 14.72 -14.47 -7.27
C TYR A 42 16.23 -14.63 -7.13
N LEU A 43 16.96 -13.53 -7.08
CA LEU A 43 18.38 -13.51 -6.74
C LEU A 43 18.54 -13.29 -5.25
N PRO A 44 19.30 -14.12 -4.51
CA PRO A 44 19.63 -13.89 -3.11
C PRO A 44 20.39 -12.58 -2.90
N GLU A 45 20.18 -11.92 -1.75
CA GLU A 45 20.83 -10.64 -1.37
C GLU A 45 22.38 -10.71 -1.40
N ASP A 46 22.99 -11.87 -1.19
CA ASP A 46 24.44 -12.08 -1.23
C ASP A 46 25.04 -12.07 -2.66
N SER A 47 24.21 -11.98 -3.69
CA SER A 47 24.68 -11.85 -5.05
C SER A 47 25.22 -10.43 -5.26
N ASN A 48 26.52 -10.27 -5.55
CA ASN A 48 27.16 -8.98 -5.90
C ASN A 48 26.60 -8.36 -7.19
N LEU A 49 25.37 -8.67 -7.56
CA LEU A 49 24.69 -8.35 -8.81
C LEU A 49 23.81 -7.10 -8.72
N GLU A 50 23.75 -6.42 -7.56
CA GLU A 50 22.92 -5.21 -7.35
C GLU A 50 23.22 -4.09 -8.35
N LEU A 51 24.46 -3.98 -8.81
CA LEU A 51 24.93 -2.88 -9.66
C LEU A 51 25.28 -3.32 -11.10
N LEU A 52 25.04 -4.59 -11.45
CA LEU A 52 25.41 -5.12 -12.77
C LEU A 52 24.41 -4.73 -13.86
N GLU A 53 24.91 -4.73 -15.08
CA GLU A 53 24.08 -4.56 -16.27
C GLU A 53 23.05 -5.68 -16.36
N VAL A 54 21.82 -5.36 -16.79
CA VAL A 54 20.68 -6.28 -16.86
C VAL A 54 21.00 -7.58 -17.63
N GLU A 55 21.87 -7.50 -18.65
CA GLU A 55 22.29 -8.66 -19.45
C GLU A 55 23.09 -9.67 -18.63
N THR A 56 23.93 -9.19 -17.69
CA THR A 56 24.69 -10.05 -16.79
C THR A 56 23.76 -10.73 -15.77
N VAL A 57 22.76 -10.00 -15.29
CA VAL A 57 21.73 -10.56 -14.41
C VAL A 57 20.90 -11.61 -15.13
N ALA A 58 20.53 -11.38 -16.38
CA ALA A 58 19.72 -12.30 -17.18
C ALA A 58 20.41 -13.66 -17.38
N THR A 59 21.74 -13.66 -17.55
CA THR A 59 22.54 -14.86 -17.80
C THR A 59 23.11 -15.53 -16.55
N SER A 60 22.79 -15.00 -15.35
CA SER A 60 23.27 -15.56 -14.08
C SER A 60 22.69 -16.95 -13.82
N ASP A 61 23.48 -17.85 -13.26
CA ASP A 61 23.06 -19.18 -12.78
C ASP A 61 22.62 -19.19 -11.30
N GLN A 62 22.62 -18.04 -10.63
CA GLN A 62 22.35 -17.91 -9.18
C GLN A 62 20.85 -17.75 -8.84
N TRP A 63 19.97 -17.97 -9.78
CA TRP A 63 18.54 -17.85 -9.56
C TRP A 63 18.01 -18.97 -8.67
N VAL A 64 17.20 -18.58 -7.67
CA VAL A 64 16.56 -19.50 -6.71
C VAL A 64 15.05 -19.45 -6.91
N ALA A 65 14.44 -20.64 -7.06
CA ALA A 65 12.99 -20.73 -7.25
C ALA A 65 12.22 -20.32 -5.97
N PHE A 66 11.11 -19.63 -6.13
CA PHE A 66 10.20 -19.36 -5.03
C PHE A 66 9.35 -20.59 -4.69
N ASP A 67 9.28 -20.91 -3.39
CA ASP A 67 8.39 -21.95 -2.86
C ASP A 67 6.97 -21.43 -2.54
N GLN A 68 6.76 -20.12 -2.57
CA GLN A 68 5.53 -19.47 -2.18
C GLN A 68 4.72 -19.01 -3.39
N LEU A 69 3.38 -19.14 -3.29
CA LEU A 69 2.43 -18.65 -4.31
C LEU A 69 2.46 -17.12 -4.48
N VAL A 70 2.75 -16.41 -3.41
CA VAL A 70 2.90 -14.95 -3.39
C VAL A 70 4.28 -14.65 -2.84
N PRO A 71 5.20 -14.20 -3.68
CA PRO A 71 6.52 -13.81 -3.24
C PRO A 71 6.47 -12.69 -2.19
N ASN A 72 7.26 -12.85 -1.14
CA ASN A 72 7.50 -11.82 -0.15
C ASN A 72 9.01 -11.64 -0.03
N LEU A 73 9.53 -10.57 -0.62
CA LEU A 73 10.95 -10.20 -0.60
C LEU A 73 11.33 -9.44 0.68
N GLY A 74 10.39 -9.31 1.63
CA GLY A 74 10.66 -8.62 2.87
C GLY A 74 10.64 -7.09 2.72
N MET A 75 11.48 -6.44 3.49
CA MET A 75 11.69 -4.99 3.49
C MET A 75 13.20 -4.76 3.54
N GLY A 76 13.76 -4.21 2.48
CA GLY A 76 15.19 -3.98 2.36
C GLY A 76 15.51 -2.68 1.63
N ALA A 77 16.67 -2.11 1.92
CA ALA A 77 17.18 -0.93 1.23
C ALA A 77 17.87 -1.28 -0.09
N GLY A 78 18.02 -2.56 -0.42
CA GLY A 78 18.67 -3.07 -1.62
C GLY A 78 17.76 -3.11 -2.85
N VAL A 79 18.38 -3.42 -3.98
CA VAL A 79 17.69 -3.69 -5.24
C VAL A 79 17.44 -5.19 -5.32
N GLU A 80 16.19 -5.57 -5.47
CA GLU A 80 15.76 -6.95 -5.60
C GLU A 80 15.50 -7.30 -7.06
N TRP A 81 15.96 -8.48 -7.46
CA TRP A 81 15.74 -9.00 -8.80
C TRP A 81 14.85 -10.24 -8.75
N MET A 82 13.87 -10.27 -9.65
CA MET A 82 12.96 -11.40 -9.82
C MET A 82 12.85 -11.76 -11.31
N ARG A 83 12.89 -13.05 -11.63
CA ARG A 83 12.74 -13.58 -12.97
C ARG A 83 11.45 -14.40 -13.06
N LEU A 84 10.65 -14.12 -14.07
CA LEU A 84 9.46 -14.87 -14.43
C LEU A 84 9.68 -15.49 -15.82
N THR A 85 9.73 -16.79 -15.88
CA THR A 85 9.79 -17.51 -17.17
C THR A 85 8.39 -17.58 -17.79
N LEU A 86 8.28 -17.13 -19.02
CA LEU A 86 7.05 -17.04 -19.80
C LEU A 86 7.05 -18.09 -20.91
N ASP A 87 5.87 -18.57 -21.26
CA ASP A 87 5.65 -19.40 -22.43
C ASP A 87 5.25 -18.51 -23.63
N PRO A 88 6.15 -18.33 -24.63
CA PRO A 88 5.85 -17.46 -25.76
C PRO A 88 4.62 -17.88 -26.56
N MET A 89 4.28 -19.18 -26.58
CA MET A 89 3.14 -19.66 -27.34
C MET A 89 1.79 -19.34 -26.72
N THR A 90 1.72 -19.32 -25.38
CA THR A 90 0.44 -19.15 -24.67
C THR A 90 0.27 -17.78 -24.03
N GLU A 91 1.36 -17.04 -23.81
CA GLU A 91 1.35 -15.77 -23.03
C GLU A 91 1.60 -14.54 -23.87
N ASN A 92 1.93 -14.66 -25.14
CA ASN A 92 2.05 -13.55 -26.07
C ASN A 92 0.78 -12.66 -26.08
N GLY A 93 0.98 -11.34 -26.02
CA GLY A 93 -0.10 -10.36 -26.01
C GLY A 93 -0.92 -10.27 -24.72
N LYS A 94 -0.52 -11.02 -23.68
CA LYS A 94 -1.08 -10.86 -22.33
C LYS A 94 -0.38 -9.75 -21.56
N LEU A 95 -0.93 -9.43 -20.39
CA LEU A 95 -0.37 -8.47 -19.45
C LEU A 95 0.08 -9.21 -18.18
N ILE A 96 1.26 -8.86 -17.68
CA ILE A 96 1.73 -9.23 -16.35
C ILE A 96 1.34 -8.09 -15.41
N GLU A 97 0.44 -8.35 -14.48
CA GLU A 97 -0.01 -7.40 -13.46
C GLU A 97 0.65 -7.72 -12.12
N ILE A 98 1.27 -6.72 -11.49
CA ILE A 98 1.74 -6.80 -10.10
C ILE A 98 0.72 -6.10 -9.23
N GLN A 99 -0.05 -6.86 -8.42
CA GLN A 99 -1.15 -6.36 -7.62
C GLN A 99 -0.67 -5.66 -6.32
N ASN A 100 0.30 -4.77 -6.48
CA ASN A 100 0.83 -3.90 -5.43
C ASN A 100 1.12 -2.51 -6.01
N ALA A 101 0.29 -1.54 -5.68
CA ALA A 101 0.45 -0.15 -6.10
C ALA A 101 1.54 0.60 -5.30
N GLY A 102 2.07 0.00 -4.24
CA GLY A 102 2.95 0.66 -3.28
C GLY A 102 4.45 0.48 -3.52
N ILE A 103 4.87 -0.24 -4.57
CA ILE A 103 6.29 -0.43 -4.90
C ILE A 103 6.89 0.90 -5.34
N ASP A 104 8.02 1.30 -4.73
CA ASP A 104 8.59 2.63 -4.96
C ASP A 104 9.26 2.74 -6.34
N ASP A 105 10.19 1.85 -6.68
CA ASP A 105 10.84 1.75 -7.98
C ASP A 105 10.65 0.34 -8.54
N LEU A 106 10.21 0.24 -9.78
CA LEU A 106 9.93 -1.01 -10.45
C LEU A 106 10.25 -0.86 -11.93
N THR A 107 11.07 -1.74 -12.48
CA THR A 107 11.34 -1.81 -13.92
C THR A 107 11.22 -3.25 -14.37
N CYS A 108 10.46 -3.46 -15.44
CA CYS A 108 10.32 -4.76 -16.08
C CYS A 108 11.11 -4.78 -17.40
N PHE A 109 12.03 -5.72 -17.52
CA PHE A 109 12.79 -5.98 -18.76
C PHE A 109 12.28 -7.28 -19.38
N MET A 110 11.88 -7.23 -20.64
CA MET A 110 11.56 -8.42 -21.42
C MET A 110 12.82 -8.91 -22.11
N VAL A 111 13.18 -10.16 -21.86
CA VAL A 111 14.40 -10.80 -22.38
C VAL A 111 14.00 -12.01 -23.22
N CYS A 112 14.40 -12.02 -24.47
CA CYS A 112 14.20 -13.09 -25.44
C CYS A 112 15.55 -13.64 -25.85
N ASP A 113 15.81 -14.94 -25.64
CA ASP A 113 17.06 -15.61 -25.93
C ASP A 113 18.29 -14.85 -25.42
N GLY A 114 18.22 -14.37 -24.17
CA GLY A 114 19.28 -13.62 -23.50
C GLY A 114 19.44 -12.15 -23.91
N LYS A 115 18.61 -11.61 -24.82
CA LYS A 115 18.66 -10.22 -25.27
C LYS A 115 17.47 -9.43 -24.77
N ILE A 116 17.70 -8.20 -24.29
CA ILE A 116 16.65 -7.28 -23.90
C ILE A 116 15.93 -6.79 -25.15
N ILE A 117 14.63 -7.07 -25.22
CA ILE A 117 13.76 -6.65 -26.32
C ILE A 117 12.83 -5.49 -25.97
N ALA A 118 12.54 -5.30 -24.68
CA ALA A 118 11.70 -4.21 -24.20
C ALA A 118 12.06 -3.86 -22.76
N ASN A 119 11.77 -2.60 -22.35
CA ASN A 119 11.97 -2.07 -21.02
C ASN A 119 10.74 -1.21 -20.64
N TYR A 120 10.12 -1.52 -19.52
CA TYR A 120 8.91 -0.88 -19.03
C TYR A 120 9.14 -0.36 -17.61
N PRO A 121 9.34 0.96 -17.44
CA PRO A 121 9.40 1.57 -16.12
C PRO A 121 8.02 1.58 -15.45
N GLY A 122 7.99 1.44 -14.14
CA GLY A 122 6.79 1.44 -13.29
C GLY A 122 7.13 1.81 -11.84
N GLY A 123 6.15 1.67 -10.95
CA GLY A 123 6.30 2.04 -9.54
C GLY A 123 5.96 3.51 -9.26
N VAL A 124 5.95 3.86 -7.96
CA VAL A 124 5.51 5.19 -7.47
C VAL A 124 6.45 6.32 -7.91
N MET A 125 7.75 6.02 -8.07
CA MET A 125 8.79 7.00 -8.42
C MET A 125 8.88 7.28 -9.92
N ASN A 126 8.44 6.34 -10.74
CA ASN A 126 8.49 6.45 -12.18
C ASN A 126 7.13 6.91 -12.71
N ALA A 127 7.13 7.91 -13.58
CA ALA A 127 5.91 8.25 -14.30
C ALA A 127 5.47 7.04 -15.13
N PRO A 128 4.15 6.71 -15.12
CA PRO A 128 3.67 5.64 -15.98
C PRO A 128 4.08 5.92 -17.42
N SER A 129 4.74 4.96 -18.06
CA SER A 129 5.00 5.07 -19.50
C SER A 129 3.66 5.13 -20.22
N GLU A 130 3.51 6.10 -21.12
CA GLU A 130 2.26 6.34 -21.85
C GLU A 130 1.76 5.03 -22.49
N GLY A 131 0.52 4.63 -22.12
CA GLY A 131 -0.17 3.49 -22.71
C GLY A 131 -0.01 2.12 -22.03
N HIS A 132 0.74 1.99 -20.94
CA HIS A 132 1.05 0.68 -20.33
C HIS A 132 0.47 0.48 -18.92
N GLN A 133 -0.30 1.45 -18.40
CA GLN A 133 -0.95 1.30 -17.10
C GLN A 133 -2.46 1.10 -17.25
N PHE A 134 -2.93 -0.09 -16.87
CA PHE A 134 -4.34 -0.44 -16.83
C PHE A 134 -4.83 -0.41 -15.38
N GLY A 135 -5.31 0.74 -14.93
CA GLY A 135 -5.76 0.94 -13.54
C GLY A 135 -4.63 1.37 -12.60
N THR A 136 -4.75 1.03 -11.30
CA THR A 136 -3.83 1.47 -10.24
C THR A 136 -2.62 0.55 -10.04
N TYR A 137 -2.64 -0.65 -10.62
CA TYR A 137 -1.55 -1.62 -10.51
C TYR A 137 -0.59 -1.55 -11.70
N PRO A 138 0.73 -1.69 -11.49
CA PRO A 138 1.69 -1.80 -12.57
C PRO A 138 1.36 -3.01 -13.48
N SER A 139 1.30 -2.77 -14.77
CA SER A 139 0.96 -3.79 -15.79
C SER A 139 1.96 -3.72 -16.93
N PHE A 140 2.52 -4.86 -17.33
CA PHE A 140 3.58 -4.96 -18.31
C PHE A 140 3.13 -5.83 -19.47
N PRO A 141 3.14 -5.35 -20.72
CA PRO A 141 2.74 -6.13 -21.87
C PRO A 141 3.80 -7.18 -22.21
N VAL A 142 3.36 -8.40 -22.43
CA VAL A 142 4.19 -9.45 -23.02
C VAL A 142 4.23 -9.21 -24.52
N PRO A 143 5.42 -8.92 -25.11
CA PRO A 143 5.54 -8.61 -26.53
C PRO A 143 5.21 -9.83 -27.40
N LEU A 144 4.71 -9.57 -28.60
CA LEU A 144 4.47 -10.61 -29.62
C LEU A 144 5.78 -10.92 -30.31
N VAL A 145 6.49 -11.93 -29.80
CA VAL A 145 7.80 -12.33 -30.32
C VAL A 145 7.87 -13.85 -30.50
N GLU A 146 8.68 -14.29 -31.44
CA GLU A 146 9.05 -15.69 -31.64
C GLU A 146 10.44 -15.88 -31.06
N CYS A 147 10.56 -16.54 -29.93
CA CYS A 147 11.82 -16.94 -29.30
C CYS A 147 11.65 -18.27 -28.57
N ASP A 148 12.78 -18.95 -28.33
CA ASP A 148 12.77 -20.23 -27.63
C ASP A 148 12.58 -20.02 -26.13
N GLU A 149 13.20 -18.96 -25.55
CA GLU A 149 13.10 -18.62 -24.13
C GLU A 149 12.70 -17.17 -23.95
N LEU A 150 11.59 -16.94 -23.25
CA LEU A 150 11.11 -15.60 -22.90
C LEU A 150 11.08 -15.43 -21.37
N HIS A 151 11.75 -14.39 -20.90
CA HIS A 151 11.78 -14.05 -19.48
C HIS A 151 11.34 -12.61 -19.26
N ALA A 152 10.55 -12.38 -18.19
CA ALA A 152 10.34 -11.06 -17.64
C ALA A 152 11.23 -10.90 -16.38
N LEU A 153 12.18 -9.98 -16.44
CA LEU A 153 13.04 -9.62 -15.32
C LEU A 153 12.50 -8.37 -14.65
N PHE A 154 12.27 -8.45 -13.36
CA PHE A 154 11.81 -7.32 -12.56
C PHE A 154 12.95 -6.84 -11.66
N ARG A 155 13.33 -5.58 -11.84
CA ARG A 155 14.20 -4.85 -10.93
C ARG A 155 13.32 -4.03 -10.02
N MET A 156 13.43 -4.25 -8.72
CA MET A 156 12.55 -3.64 -7.74
C MET A 156 13.34 -3.03 -6.59
N HIS A 157 12.85 -1.89 -6.09
CA HIS A 157 13.32 -1.31 -4.85
C HIS A 157 12.14 -0.67 -4.10
N SER A 158 12.04 -0.90 -2.80
CA SER A 158 10.99 -0.29 -1.98
C SER A 158 11.41 -0.18 -0.53
N ASN A 159 11.07 0.97 0.09
CA ASN A 159 11.20 1.18 1.54
C ASN A 159 10.01 0.60 2.34
N LYS A 160 9.15 -0.15 1.67
CA LYS A 160 7.95 -0.81 2.21
C LYS A 160 8.03 -2.31 1.94
N PRO A 161 7.26 -3.15 2.66
CA PRO A 161 7.26 -4.60 2.41
C PRO A 161 6.92 -4.91 0.95
N MET A 162 7.78 -5.69 0.29
CA MET A 162 7.61 -6.11 -1.11
C MET A 162 6.88 -7.44 -1.18
N ILE A 163 5.55 -7.37 -1.03
CA ILE A 163 4.67 -8.50 -1.33
C ILE A 163 4.24 -8.36 -2.79
N ILE A 164 4.50 -9.39 -3.61
CA ILE A 164 4.37 -9.31 -5.06
C ILE A 164 3.39 -10.37 -5.57
N PRO A 165 2.07 -10.10 -5.47
CA PRO A 165 1.08 -10.95 -6.11
C PRO A 165 1.13 -10.72 -7.61
N LEU A 166 1.67 -11.70 -8.35
CA LEU A 166 1.76 -11.67 -9.80
C LEU A 166 0.56 -12.34 -10.45
N ARG A 167 0.12 -11.77 -11.57
CA ARG A 167 -0.94 -12.34 -12.38
C ARG A 167 -0.67 -12.10 -13.87
N ILE A 168 -0.87 -13.13 -14.68
CA ILE A 168 -0.83 -13.04 -16.14
C ILE A 168 -2.25 -13.19 -16.66
N SER A 169 -2.75 -12.20 -17.40
CA SER A 169 -4.11 -12.19 -17.92
C SER A 169 -4.19 -11.43 -19.23
N GLY A 170 -5.22 -11.75 -20.02
CA GLY A 170 -5.53 -10.95 -21.21
C GLY A 170 -5.93 -9.52 -20.86
N PRO A 171 -5.66 -8.52 -21.74
CA PRO A 171 -5.92 -7.10 -21.48
C PRO A 171 -7.36 -6.81 -21.06
N ARG A 172 -8.33 -7.47 -21.69
CA ARG A 172 -9.75 -7.34 -21.35
C ARG A 172 -10.04 -7.72 -19.89
N LYS A 173 -9.46 -8.84 -19.41
CA LYS A 173 -9.67 -9.30 -18.04
C LYS A 173 -9.04 -8.36 -17.02
N VAL A 174 -7.83 -7.86 -17.30
CA VAL A 174 -7.16 -6.85 -16.45
C VAL A 174 -8.02 -5.59 -16.34
N LEU A 175 -8.59 -5.12 -17.45
CA LEU A 175 -9.45 -3.93 -17.47
C LEU A 175 -10.78 -4.15 -16.71
N GLU A 176 -11.41 -5.31 -16.88
CA GLU A 176 -12.65 -5.68 -16.16
C GLU A 176 -12.40 -5.69 -14.63
N ASP A 177 -11.30 -6.30 -14.19
CA ASP A 177 -10.94 -6.38 -12.77
C ASP A 177 -10.53 -5.01 -12.20
N ALA A 178 -9.81 -4.19 -12.98
CA ALA A 178 -9.50 -2.80 -12.62
C ALA A 178 -10.79 -2.00 -12.43
N HIS A 179 -11.72 -2.09 -13.37
CA HIS A 179 -13.01 -1.40 -13.28
C HIS A 179 -13.81 -1.81 -12.03
N GLN A 180 -13.86 -3.09 -11.69
CA GLN A 180 -14.52 -3.55 -10.46
C GLN A 180 -13.87 -2.96 -9.20
N ARG A 181 -12.53 -2.93 -9.13
CA ARG A 181 -11.81 -2.29 -8.02
C ARG A 181 -12.13 -0.80 -7.92
N ASP A 182 -12.14 -0.11 -9.05
CA ASP A 182 -12.40 1.32 -9.12
C ASP A 182 -13.83 1.66 -8.65
N VAL A 183 -14.84 0.87 -9.05
CA VAL A 183 -16.23 1.04 -8.60
C VAL A 183 -16.35 0.83 -7.09
N LEU A 184 -15.72 -0.21 -6.54
CA LEU A 184 -15.76 -0.47 -5.09
C LEU A 184 -15.05 0.63 -4.31
N PHE A 185 -13.89 1.08 -4.81
CA PHE A 185 -13.16 2.18 -4.18
C PHE A 185 -13.92 3.51 -4.26
N ALA A 186 -14.54 3.80 -5.41
CA ALA A 186 -15.37 5.00 -5.58
C ALA A 186 -16.58 5.00 -4.64
N LEU A 187 -17.23 3.85 -4.43
CA LEU A 187 -18.31 3.71 -3.45
C LEU A 187 -17.81 4.00 -2.03
N TYR A 188 -16.67 3.40 -1.64
CA TYR A 188 -16.03 3.68 -0.35
C TYR A 188 -15.70 5.17 -0.20
N ALA A 189 -15.03 5.76 -1.18
CA ALA A 189 -14.64 7.17 -1.18
C ALA A 189 -15.87 8.09 -1.11
N GLY A 190 -16.95 7.74 -1.80
CA GLY A 190 -18.22 8.45 -1.75
C GLY A 190 -18.83 8.45 -0.35
N VAL A 191 -18.86 7.31 0.34
CA VAL A 191 -19.33 7.22 1.73
C VAL A 191 -18.47 8.07 2.66
N MET A 192 -17.13 7.98 2.53
CA MET A 192 -16.20 8.79 3.34
C MET A 192 -16.41 10.30 3.09
N LEU A 193 -16.61 10.69 1.83
CA LEU A 193 -16.88 12.09 1.47
C LEU A 193 -18.18 12.60 2.08
N VAL A 194 -19.25 11.82 2.02
CA VAL A 194 -20.55 12.20 2.65
C VAL A 194 -20.38 12.37 4.16
N MET A 195 -19.68 11.43 4.83
CA MET A 195 -19.41 11.52 6.27
C MET A 195 -18.58 12.75 6.61
N LEU A 196 -17.57 13.07 5.80
CA LEU A 196 -16.73 14.26 5.95
C LEU A 196 -17.57 15.53 5.82
N LEU A 197 -18.34 15.69 4.73
CA LEU A 197 -19.15 16.87 4.46
C LEU A 197 -20.24 17.05 5.51
N TYR A 198 -20.90 15.98 5.93
CA TYR A 198 -21.91 16.03 6.97
C TYR A 198 -21.34 16.53 8.31
N ASN A 199 -20.21 15.99 8.76
CA ASN A 199 -19.58 16.43 10.00
C ASN A 199 -18.98 17.83 9.90
N LEU A 200 -18.46 18.21 8.71
CA LEU A 200 -18.03 19.58 8.45
C LEU A 200 -19.20 20.57 8.56
N PHE A 201 -20.37 20.23 8.00
CA PHE A 201 -21.57 21.02 8.15
C PHE A 201 -22.01 21.16 9.62
N LEU A 202 -21.96 20.08 10.40
CA LEU A 202 -22.25 20.12 11.83
C LEU A 202 -21.26 21.02 12.58
N PHE A 203 -19.98 20.94 12.25
CA PHE A 203 -18.97 21.83 12.82
C PHE A 203 -19.28 23.31 12.54
N LEU A 204 -19.60 23.63 11.28
CA LEU A 204 -19.93 25.02 10.89
C LEU A 204 -21.22 25.52 11.52
N SER A 205 -22.19 24.63 11.81
CA SER A 205 -23.50 25.00 12.39
C SER A 205 -23.47 25.08 13.92
N ILE A 206 -22.76 24.19 14.61
CA ILE A 206 -22.78 24.04 16.07
C ILE A 206 -21.52 24.67 16.69
N GLY A 207 -20.38 24.68 15.99
CA GLY A 207 -19.10 25.20 16.46
C GLY A 207 -18.35 24.27 17.43
N ASP A 208 -18.81 23.04 17.66
CA ASP A 208 -18.12 22.07 18.52
C ASP A 208 -16.91 21.45 17.80
N ARG A 209 -15.72 21.57 18.44
CA ARG A 209 -14.44 21.10 17.92
C ARG A 209 -14.40 19.59 17.69
N SER A 210 -15.20 18.81 18.39
CA SER A 210 -15.26 17.36 18.22
C SER A 210 -15.64 16.97 16.79
N TYR A 211 -16.48 17.74 16.11
CA TYR A 211 -16.83 17.51 14.70
C TYR A 211 -15.65 17.80 13.78
N LEU A 212 -14.87 18.84 14.05
CA LEU A 212 -13.69 19.16 13.26
C LEU A 212 -12.61 18.07 13.41
N GLU A 213 -12.39 17.59 14.64
CA GLU A 213 -11.45 16.48 14.89
C GLU A 213 -11.86 15.21 14.13
N TYR A 214 -13.16 14.93 14.08
CA TYR A 214 -13.69 13.81 13.31
C TYR A 214 -13.53 14.00 11.80
N VAL A 215 -13.73 15.21 11.29
CA VAL A 215 -13.47 15.55 9.87
C VAL A 215 -12.01 15.31 9.51
N LEU A 216 -11.08 15.78 10.34
CA LEU A 216 -9.64 15.56 10.13
C LEU A 216 -9.27 14.08 10.18
N PHE A 217 -9.86 13.33 11.07
CA PHE A 217 -9.69 11.89 11.19
C PHE A 217 -10.18 11.15 9.93
N ILE A 218 -11.41 11.44 9.45
CA ILE A 218 -11.94 10.84 8.22
C ILE A 218 -11.08 11.21 7.01
N PHE A 219 -10.69 12.48 6.89
CA PHE A 219 -9.85 12.95 5.80
C PHE A 219 -8.49 12.23 5.78
N ALA A 220 -7.86 12.09 6.95
CA ALA A 220 -6.57 11.42 7.07
C ALA A 220 -6.66 9.93 6.70
N ILE A 221 -7.65 9.21 7.21
CA ILE A 221 -7.85 7.79 6.88
C ILE A 221 -8.22 7.61 5.42
N GLY A 222 -9.16 8.41 4.91
CA GLY A 222 -9.54 8.37 3.48
C GLY A 222 -8.37 8.64 2.56
N GLY A 223 -7.55 9.64 2.88
CA GLY A 223 -6.31 9.95 2.16
C GLY A 223 -5.28 8.83 2.23
N THR A 224 -5.11 8.20 3.39
CA THR A 224 -4.23 7.01 3.53
C THR A 224 -4.69 5.89 2.61
N GLN A 225 -5.97 5.56 2.60
CA GLN A 225 -6.52 4.51 1.74
C GLN A 225 -6.38 4.85 0.25
N LEU A 226 -6.58 6.11 -0.12
CA LEU A 226 -6.39 6.59 -1.49
C LEU A 226 -4.96 6.36 -1.96
N VAL A 227 -3.97 6.70 -1.13
CA VAL A 227 -2.55 6.53 -1.46
C VAL A 227 -2.16 5.06 -1.51
N LEU A 228 -2.58 4.25 -0.53
CA LEU A 228 -2.25 2.82 -0.47
C LEU A 228 -2.83 2.03 -1.63
N ASN A 229 -3.99 2.44 -2.16
CA ASN A 229 -4.62 1.80 -3.32
C ASN A 229 -4.13 2.38 -4.67
N GLY A 230 -3.15 3.29 -4.67
CA GLY A 230 -2.53 3.80 -5.90
C GLY A 230 -3.34 4.86 -6.65
N TYR A 231 -4.31 5.52 -5.98
CA TYR A 231 -5.15 6.57 -6.61
C TYR A 231 -4.54 7.98 -6.53
N ALA A 232 -3.39 8.16 -5.89
CA ALA A 232 -2.73 9.46 -5.78
C ALA A 232 -2.46 10.16 -7.13
N PRO A 233 -2.08 9.46 -8.22
CA PRO A 233 -1.85 10.07 -9.52
C PRO A 233 -3.09 10.76 -10.13
N ILE A 234 -4.32 10.32 -9.81
CA ILE A 234 -5.56 10.96 -10.30
C ILE A 234 -5.63 12.45 -9.92
N PHE A 235 -4.98 12.83 -8.82
CA PHE A 235 -4.90 14.22 -8.36
C PHE A 235 -3.67 14.97 -8.91
N GLY A 236 -2.96 14.38 -9.88
CA GLY A 236 -1.78 14.99 -10.50
C GLY A 236 -0.55 15.03 -9.55
N ILE A 237 -0.53 14.21 -8.51
CA ILE A 237 0.55 14.16 -7.51
C ILE A 237 1.81 13.49 -8.10
N ASP A 238 1.65 12.67 -9.12
CA ASP A 238 2.72 12.08 -9.92
C ASP A 238 3.69 13.12 -10.53
N ARG A 239 3.22 14.36 -10.74
CA ARG A 239 4.06 15.49 -11.21
C ARG A 239 5.12 15.92 -10.19
N TRP A 240 4.96 15.52 -8.94
CA TRP A 240 5.91 15.78 -7.85
C TRP A 240 6.43 14.46 -7.26
N PRO A 241 7.43 13.81 -7.89
CA PRO A 241 7.95 12.51 -7.43
C PRO A 241 8.39 12.51 -5.97
N TRP A 242 8.99 13.62 -5.52
CA TRP A 242 9.38 13.82 -4.13
C TRP A 242 8.19 13.70 -3.15
N LEU A 243 7.04 14.29 -3.49
CA LEU A 243 5.85 14.24 -2.66
C LEU A 243 5.19 12.86 -2.76
N ASN A 244 5.02 12.34 -3.98
CA ASN A 244 4.37 11.06 -4.24
C ASN A 244 5.03 9.93 -3.43
N TRP A 245 6.35 9.88 -3.43
CA TRP A 245 7.13 8.90 -2.68
C TRP A 245 6.91 8.97 -1.15
N ARG A 246 6.76 10.18 -0.59
CA ARG A 246 6.55 10.40 0.87
C ARG A 246 5.10 10.34 1.29
N LEU A 247 4.16 10.38 0.35
CA LEU A 247 2.75 10.57 0.63
C LEU A 247 2.16 9.49 1.55
N THR A 248 2.56 8.23 1.35
CA THR A 248 2.16 7.10 2.22
C THR A 248 2.54 7.37 3.68
N HIS A 249 3.76 7.86 3.92
CA HIS A 249 4.27 8.15 5.26
C HIS A 249 3.57 9.36 5.88
N LEU A 250 3.38 10.42 5.09
CA LEU A 250 2.71 11.64 5.54
C LEU A 250 1.27 11.37 5.94
N PHE A 251 0.49 10.67 5.12
CA PHE A 251 -0.87 10.29 5.46
C PHE A 251 -0.93 9.25 6.57
N GLY A 252 0.01 8.31 6.64
CA GLY A 252 0.13 7.35 7.73
C GLY A 252 0.33 8.04 9.08
N VAL A 253 1.27 8.99 9.17
CA VAL A 253 1.49 9.80 10.37
C VAL A 253 0.26 10.66 10.67
N PHE A 254 -0.29 11.35 9.68
CA PHE A 254 -1.43 12.23 9.87
C PHE A 254 -2.66 11.45 10.38
N SER A 255 -2.93 10.26 9.84
CA SER A 255 -4.02 9.40 10.33
C SER A 255 -3.79 8.92 11.77
N GLY A 256 -2.56 8.58 12.13
CA GLY A 256 -2.22 8.20 13.50
C GLY A 256 -2.43 9.33 14.49
N ILE A 257 -1.92 10.53 14.18
CA ILE A 257 -2.07 11.72 15.03
C ILE A 257 -3.54 12.10 15.19
N THR A 258 -4.30 12.19 14.09
CA THR A 258 -5.73 12.58 14.15
C THR A 258 -6.57 11.53 14.89
N THR A 259 -6.23 10.24 14.75
CA THR A 259 -6.85 9.17 15.54
C THR A 259 -6.63 9.36 17.03
N ILE A 260 -5.39 9.63 17.46
CA ILE A 260 -5.06 9.85 18.87
C ILE A 260 -5.81 11.04 19.42
N VAL A 261 -5.75 12.18 18.74
CA VAL A 261 -6.43 13.42 19.18
C VAL A 261 -7.93 13.20 19.28
N PHE A 262 -8.55 12.61 18.26
CA PHE A 262 -9.98 12.34 18.26
C PHE A 262 -10.38 11.40 19.40
N VAL A 263 -9.68 10.27 19.59
CA VAL A 263 -9.99 9.31 20.66
C VAL A 263 -9.83 9.95 22.06
N GLN A 264 -8.75 10.70 22.29
CA GLN A 264 -8.51 11.36 23.57
C GLN A 264 -9.60 12.34 23.94
N ASN A 265 -10.02 13.17 22.99
CA ASN A 265 -11.01 14.22 23.23
C ASN A 265 -12.44 13.66 23.25
N PHE A 266 -12.81 12.80 22.31
CA PHE A 266 -14.14 12.20 22.22
C PHE A 266 -14.47 11.34 23.44
N LEU A 267 -13.53 10.50 23.89
CA LEU A 267 -13.70 9.66 25.08
C LEU A 267 -13.32 10.37 26.38
N ARG A 268 -12.86 11.62 26.32
CA ARG A 268 -12.39 12.40 27.48
C ARG A 268 -11.41 11.61 28.34
N LEU A 269 -10.44 10.93 27.70
CA LEU A 269 -9.52 9.99 28.35
C LEU A 269 -8.73 10.62 29.48
N SER A 270 -8.40 11.91 29.40
CA SER A 270 -7.72 12.63 30.47
C SER A 270 -8.47 12.58 31.81
N ARG A 271 -9.82 12.49 31.75
CA ARG A 271 -10.68 12.46 32.93
C ARG A 271 -11.01 11.04 33.41
N TYR A 272 -11.28 10.13 32.47
CA TYR A 272 -11.79 8.78 32.80
C TYR A 272 -10.69 7.74 32.89
N VAL A 273 -9.65 7.81 32.04
CA VAL A 273 -8.57 6.80 31.94
C VAL A 273 -7.23 7.51 31.75
N PRO A 274 -6.70 8.20 32.79
CA PRO A 274 -5.51 9.05 32.64
C PRO A 274 -4.23 8.28 32.25
N TRP A 275 -4.10 7.01 32.60
CA TRP A 275 -2.97 6.20 32.20
C TRP A 275 -2.95 5.95 30.69
N LEU A 276 -4.12 5.67 30.08
CA LEU A 276 -4.27 5.48 28.64
C LEU A 276 -4.00 6.79 27.89
N ASN A 277 -4.46 7.92 28.45
CA ASN A 277 -4.13 9.22 27.87
C ASN A 277 -2.63 9.51 27.84
N LYS A 278 -1.89 9.15 28.90
CA LYS A 278 -0.42 9.27 28.92
C LYS A 278 0.25 8.35 27.91
N LEU A 279 -0.24 7.14 27.78
CA LEU A 279 0.25 6.17 26.78
C LEU A 279 0.06 6.71 25.35
N LEU A 280 -1.13 7.21 25.02
CA LEU A 280 -1.43 7.81 23.72
C LEU A 280 -0.58 9.05 23.42
N ASN A 281 -0.26 9.87 24.45
CA ASN A 281 0.69 10.97 24.29
C ASN A 281 2.10 10.46 23.93
N GLY A 282 2.52 9.31 24.46
CA GLY A 282 3.75 8.65 24.05
C GLY A 282 3.73 8.26 22.56
N TYR A 283 2.65 7.65 22.09
CA TYR A 283 2.47 7.34 20.67
C TYR A 283 2.41 8.59 19.78
N PHE A 284 1.81 9.66 20.24
CA PHE A 284 1.81 10.94 19.53
C PHE A 284 3.24 11.43 19.26
N ILE A 285 4.13 11.35 20.27
CA ILE A 285 5.55 11.70 20.10
C ILE A 285 6.25 10.76 19.10
N LEU A 286 5.94 9.46 19.14
CA LEU A 286 6.49 8.50 18.18
C LEU A 286 6.04 8.80 16.74
N TYR A 287 4.79 9.21 16.53
CA TYR A 287 4.33 9.67 15.20
C TYR A 287 5.04 10.94 14.74
N LEU A 288 5.32 11.89 15.64
CA LEU A 288 6.13 13.07 15.30
C LEU A 288 7.56 12.70 14.93
N LEU A 289 8.14 11.72 15.63
CA LEU A 289 9.45 11.17 15.28
C LEU A 289 9.42 10.49 13.89
N ALA A 290 8.38 9.70 13.61
CA ALA A 290 8.17 9.08 12.30
C ALA A 290 8.05 10.13 11.19
N LEU A 291 7.36 11.27 11.45
CA LEU A 291 7.30 12.40 10.53
C LEU A 291 8.70 12.98 10.26
N GLY A 292 9.49 13.21 11.31
CA GLY A 292 10.85 13.69 11.18
C GLY A 292 11.73 12.77 10.33
N LEU A 293 11.64 11.46 10.57
CA LEU A 293 12.34 10.44 9.77
C LEU A 293 11.91 10.47 8.29
N ALA A 294 10.60 10.60 8.02
CA ALA A 294 10.10 10.71 6.65
C ALA A 294 10.60 11.95 5.93
N LEU A 295 10.70 13.09 6.62
CA LEU A 295 11.21 14.34 6.04
C LEU A 295 12.70 14.30 5.75
N ILE A 296 13.50 13.66 6.61
CA ILE A 296 14.95 13.46 6.43
C ILE A 296 15.26 12.41 5.35
N GLY A 297 14.25 11.63 4.90
CA GLY A 297 14.43 10.60 3.87
C GLY A 297 14.73 9.20 4.42
N ARG A 298 14.64 8.98 5.74
CA ARG A 298 14.74 7.66 6.36
C ARG A 298 13.38 6.96 6.36
N LEU A 299 12.86 6.66 5.15
CA LEU A 299 11.49 6.19 4.95
C LEU A 299 11.23 4.80 5.53
N GLU A 300 12.20 3.90 5.45
CA GLU A 300 12.10 2.56 6.03
C GLU A 300 11.81 2.62 7.53
N TRP A 301 12.62 3.36 8.29
CA TRP A 301 12.43 3.53 9.73
C TRP A 301 11.13 4.23 10.07
N SER A 302 10.73 5.23 9.25
CA SER A 302 9.43 5.89 9.38
C SER A 302 8.28 4.90 9.22
N TYR A 303 8.34 4.04 8.19
CA TYR A 303 7.31 3.04 7.92
C TYR A 303 7.19 2.02 9.05
N GLN A 304 8.31 1.48 9.53
CA GLN A 304 8.34 0.54 10.65
C GLN A 304 7.73 1.15 11.91
N LEU A 305 8.08 2.40 12.22
CA LEU A 305 7.58 3.09 13.40
C LEU A 305 6.07 3.37 13.31
N ILE A 306 5.56 3.78 12.14
CA ILE A 306 4.11 3.98 11.90
C ILE A 306 3.36 2.67 12.13
N ASN A 307 3.83 1.57 11.55
CA ASN A 307 3.17 0.27 11.70
C ASN A 307 3.24 -0.27 13.12
N PHE A 308 4.37 -0.09 13.80
CA PHE A 308 4.50 -0.45 15.22
C PHE A 308 3.47 0.30 16.07
N CYS A 309 3.34 1.62 15.91
CA CYS A 309 2.36 2.43 16.62
C CYS A 309 0.92 2.00 16.30
N ALA A 310 0.61 1.76 15.04
CA ALA A 310 -0.73 1.31 14.60
C ALA A 310 -1.10 -0.05 15.20
N ALA A 311 -0.18 -1.03 15.16
CA ALA A 311 -0.39 -2.35 15.73
C ALA A 311 -0.57 -2.29 17.25
N ALA A 312 0.28 -1.53 17.95
CA ALA A 312 0.23 -1.40 19.40
C ALA A 312 -1.09 -0.77 19.88
N ILE A 313 -1.57 0.29 19.23
CA ILE A 313 -2.87 0.91 19.56
C ILE A 313 -4.00 -0.11 19.43
N PHE A 314 -3.96 -0.99 18.42
CA PHE A 314 -4.99 -2.00 18.20
C PHE A 314 -5.06 -3.02 19.35
N PHE A 315 -3.94 -3.37 19.97
CA PHE A 315 -3.91 -4.33 21.10
C PHE A 315 -4.41 -3.72 22.41
N PHE A 316 -4.31 -2.41 22.61
CA PHE A 316 -4.70 -1.76 23.87
C PHE A 316 -6.18 -1.34 23.93
N ILE A 317 -6.86 -1.13 22.81
CA ILE A 317 -8.27 -0.73 22.75
C ILE A 317 -9.26 -1.85 23.15
N PRO A 318 -9.06 -3.16 22.81
CA PRO A 318 -10.04 -4.20 23.15
C PRO A 318 -10.03 -4.67 24.60
N GLY A 319 -9.07 -4.29 25.41
CA GLY A 319 -8.87 -4.77 26.80
C GLY A 319 -9.50 -3.93 27.88
N THR A 320 -10.18 -2.81 27.55
CA THR A 320 -10.87 -1.90 28.47
C THR A 320 -12.37 -1.93 28.25
#